data_638c1f2a9acc0546d660dc57bd49e907
#
_entry.id   638c1f2a9acc0546d660dc57bd49e907
#
_cell.length_a   1.000
_cell.length_b   1.000
_cell.length_c   1.000
_cell.angle_alpha   90.00
_cell.angle_beta   90.00
_cell.angle_gamma   90.00
#
_symmetry.space_group_name_H-M   'P 1'
#
loop_
_entity.id
_entity.type
_entity.pdbx_description
1 polymer ?
#
loop_
_entity_poly.entity_id
_entity_poly.type
_entity_poly.pdbx_seq_one_letter_code
_entity_poly.pdbx_strand_id
1 'polypeptide(L)'
;MSRTRFAAILLLAFLGATNASANTLVSTNPISGSTLSVSPTNVTVTGQVALLADAPDANSITVTDPNGVRVDDGTIMISDMSATVGVRPLVDSGMYTVAYSLLSEGDVPLEGSFTFKYQSPSVISTANPNPEPTQSQTPASSSWGTNVFVIILLCAAFLVTVGLSLYARKLFADR
;
A
#
# COMPACT_ATOMS: atom_id res chain seq x y z
N MET A 1 -19.92 -47.33 25.39
CA MET A 1 -20.91 -46.38 24.91
C MET A 1 -20.47 -44.87 24.94
N SER A 2 -19.22 -44.55 25.33
CA SER A 2 -18.78 -43.15 25.46
C SER A 2 -18.05 -42.60 24.21
N ARG A 3 -17.37 -43.43 23.43
CA ARG A 3 -16.59 -42.99 22.25
C ARG A 3 -17.44 -42.48 21.08
N THR A 4 -18.62 -43.02 20.87
CA THR A 4 -19.55 -42.60 19.81
C THR A 4 -20.22 -41.25 20.12
N ARG A 5 -20.41 -40.92 21.40
CA ARG A 5 -21.01 -39.63 21.80
C ARG A 5 -20.03 -38.48 21.65
N PHE A 6 -18.70 -38.69 21.88
CA PHE A 6 -17.65 -37.70 21.64
C PHE A 6 -17.46 -37.41 20.15
N ALA A 7 -17.51 -38.42 19.28
CA ALA A 7 -17.41 -38.22 17.82
C ALA A 7 -18.60 -37.44 17.26
N ALA A 8 -19.82 -37.64 17.79
CA ALA A 8 -21.00 -36.91 17.36
C ALA A 8 -20.95 -35.42 17.77
N ILE A 9 -20.41 -35.10 18.97
CA ILE A 9 -20.26 -33.72 19.43
C ILE A 9 -19.18 -32.98 18.61
N LEU A 10 -18.07 -33.65 18.25
CA LEU A 10 -17.01 -33.07 17.42
C LEU A 10 -17.49 -32.80 15.99
N LEU A 11 -18.37 -33.66 15.43
CA LEU A 11 -18.96 -33.49 14.11
C LEU A 11 -19.94 -32.31 14.07
N LEU A 12 -20.73 -32.10 15.15
CA LEU A 12 -21.68 -31.00 15.25
C LEU A 12 -20.98 -29.62 15.37
N ALA A 13 -19.79 -29.57 15.99
CA ALA A 13 -19.02 -28.35 16.11
C ALA A 13 -18.41 -27.89 14.76
N PHE A 14 -18.27 -28.79 13.79
CA PHE A 14 -17.71 -28.47 12.47
C PHE A 14 -18.78 -27.94 11.47
N LEU A 15 -20.06 -28.12 11.74
CA LEU A 15 -21.16 -27.63 10.87
C LEU A 15 -21.56 -26.18 11.17
N GLY A 16 -20.98 -25.54 12.18
CA GLY A 16 -21.32 -24.18 12.59
C GLY A 16 -20.41 -23.09 12.06
N ALA A 17 -19.49 -23.38 11.13
CA ALA A 17 -18.72 -22.36 10.45
C ALA A 17 -19.59 -21.64 9.42
N THR A 18 -20.38 -20.66 9.87
CA THR A 18 -20.99 -19.67 8.99
C THR A 18 -19.86 -18.92 8.31
N ASN A 19 -19.79 -19.00 6.99
CA ASN A 19 -18.92 -18.14 6.21
C ASN A 19 -19.33 -16.69 6.50
N ALA A 20 -18.57 -15.97 7.33
CA ALA A 20 -18.74 -14.54 7.46
C ALA A 20 -18.34 -13.95 6.10
N SER A 21 -19.33 -13.54 5.32
CA SER A 21 -19.07 -12.76 4.11
C SER A 21 -18.54 -11.40 4.57
N ALA A 22 -17.30 -11.08 4.26
CA ALA A 22 -16.75 -9.74 4.43
C ALA A 22 -16.94 -8.98 3.12
N ASN A 23 -17.33 -7.71 3.21
CA ASN A 23 -17.27 -6.83 2.06
C ASN A 23 -15.79 -6.57 1.72
N THR A 24 -15.45 -6.58 0.44
CA THR A 24 -14.06 -6.44 -0.02
C THR A 24 -13.86 -5.09 -0.66
N LEU A 25 -12.71 -4.46 -0.39
CA LEU A 25 -12.29 -3.24 -1.07
C LEU A 25 -12.04 -3.53 -2.55
N VAL A 26 -12.71 -2.79 -3.43
CA VAL A 26 -12.55 -2.88 -4.89
C VAL A 26 -11.55 -1.84 -5.40
N SER A 27 -11.72 -0.59 -4.97
CA SER A 27 -10.85 0.51 -5.41
C SER A 27 -10.84 1.66 -4.43
N THR A 28 -9.81 2.50 -4.56
CA THR A 28 -9.69 3.77 -3.82
C THR A 28 -9.32 4.90 -4.77
N ASN A 29 -9.77 6.10 -4.45
CA ASN A 29 -9.30 7.33 -5.06
C ASN A 29 -8.94 8.33 -3.95
N PRO A 30 -7.67 8.71 -3.77
CA PRO A 30 -6.47 8.31 -4.56
C PRO A 30 -6.20 6.81 -4.54
N ILE A 31 -5.54 6.29 -5.58
CA ILE A 31 -5.14 4.88 -5.64
C ILE A 31 -4.21 4.57 -4.47
N SER A 32 -4.48 3.49 -3.76
CA SER A 32 -3.65 3.01 -2.64
C SER A 32 -2.17 2.90 -3.06
N GLY A 33 -1.27 3.47 -2.26
CA GLY A 33 0.16 3.49 -2.52
C GLY A 33 0.62 4.49 -3.58
N SER A 34 -0.28 5.26 -4.22
CA SER A 34 0.08 6.23 -5.25
C SER A 34 0.80 7.45 -4.69
N THR A 35 1.51 8.16 -5.58
CA THR A 35 2.12 9.46 -5.29
C THR A 35 1.40 10.56 -6.09
N LEU A 36 0.95 11.59 -5.40
CA LEU A 36 0.25 12.73 -5.96
C LEU A 36 1.11 13.99 -5.92
N SER A 37 1.09 14.78 -6.99
CA SER A 37 1.69 16.12 -7.04
C SER A 37 0.64 17.24 -6.91
N VAL A 38 -0.64 16.86 -6.96
CA VAL A 38 -1.77 17.78 -6.77
C VAL A 38 -2.57 17.31 -5.58
N SER A 39 -2.97 18.23 -4.69
CA SER A 39 -3.81 17.93 -3.55
C SER A 39 -5.17 17.41 -4.02
N PRO A 40 -5.59 16.20 -3.58
CA PRO A 40 -6.94 15.73 -3.87
C PRO A 40 -7.97 16.57 -3.11
N THR A 41 -9.11 16.77 -3.69
CA THR A 41 -10.25 17.47 -3.05
C THR A 41 -11.14 16.51 -2.27
N ASN A 42 -11.06 15.22 -2.58
CA ASN A 42 -11.84 14.17 -1.94
C ASN A 42 -11.07 12.85 -1.92
N VAL A 43 -11.53 11.96 -1.04
CA VAL A 43 -11.10 10.56 -0.95
C VAL A 43 -12.34 9.69 -1.11
N THR A 44 -12.26 8.67 -1.98
CA THR A 44 -13.34 7.72 -2.23
C THR A 44 -12.87 6.30 -1.94
N VAL A 45 -13.73 5.53 -1.29
CA VAL A 45 -13.56 4.11 -1.00
C VAL A 45 -14.71 3.37 -1.68
N THR A 46 -14.43 2.37 -2.50
CA THR A 46 -15.44 1.55 -3.20
C THR A 46 -15.34 0.11 -2.75
N GLY A 47 -16.44 -0.42 -2.24
CA GLY A 47 -16.59 -1.83 -1.86
C GLY A 47 -17.20 -2.67 -2.98
N GLN A 48 -17.36 -3.95 -2.71
CA GLN A 48 -17.99 -4.91 -3.61
C GLN A 48 -19.52 -5.01 -3.40
N VAL A 49 -20.00 -4.57 -2.24
CA VAL A 49 -21.42 -4.59 -1.84
C VAL A 49 -21.88 -3.15 -1.60
N ALA A 50 -23.14 -2.86 -1.90
CA ALA A 50 -23.74 -1.55 -1.67
C ALA A 50 -23.62 -1.13 -0.19
N LEU A 51 -23.36 0.14 0.04
CA LEU A 51 -23.17 0.73 1.35
C LEU A 51 -24.51 1.31 1.88
N LEU A 52 -24.71 1.25 3.19
CA LEU A 52 -25.90 1.80 3.82
C LEU A 52 -25.76 3.31 4.04
N ALA A 53 -26.49 4.09 3.24
CA ALA A 53 -26.49 5.55 3.36
C ALA A 53 -27.29 6.04 4.59
N ASP A 54 -28.28 5.29 5.03
CA ASP A 54 -29.19 5.66 6.13
C ASP A 54 -28.61 5.42 7.54
N ALA A 55 -27.35 5.01 7.63
CA ALA A 55 -26.63 4.78 8.89
C ALA A 55 -25.40 5.72 9.03
N PRO A 56 -25.59 7.04 9.13
CA PRO A 56 -24.47 8.00 9.10
C PRO A 56 -23.48 7.79 10.23
N ASP A 57 -23.94 7.38 11.42
CA ASP A 57 -23.07 7.16 12.60
C ASP A 57 -22.25 5.86 12.49
N ALA A 58 -22.64 4.94 11.64
CA ALA A 58 -21.94 3.68 11.41
C ALA A 58 -20.86 3.79 10.31
N ASN A 59 -20.85 4.89 9.57
CA ASN A 59 -19.94 5.12 8.46
C ASN A 59 -18.88 6.16 8.84
N SER A 60 -17.62 5.82 8.70
CA SER A 60 -16.52 6.73 8.95
C SER A 60 -15.41 6.60 7.91
N ILE A 61 -14.90 7.73 7.46
CA ILE A 61 -13.65 7.84 6.71
C ILE A 61 -12.83 8.94 7.38
N THR A 62 -11.61 8.63 7.77
CA THR A 62 -10.68 9.57 8.38
C THR A 62 -9.42 9.65 7.55
N VAL A 63 -9.00 10.86 7.19
CA VAL A 63 -7.75 11.12 6.50
C VAL A 63 -6.81 11.86 7.42
N THR A 64 -5.64 11.28 7.68
CA THR A 64 -4.60 11.85 8.54
C THR A 64 -3.37 12.23 7.73
N ASP A 65 -2.80 13.37 8.05
CA ASP A 65 -1.54 13.86 7.49
C ASP A 65 -0.31 13.13 8.07
N PRO A 66 0.92 13.40 7.59
CA PRO A 66 2.15 12.80 8.11
C PRO A 66 2.42 13.11 9.60
N ASN A 67 1.79 14.16 10.16
CA ASN A 67 1.93 14.57 11.55
C ASN A 67 0.82 13.97 12.46
N GLY A 68 -0.09 13.17 11.90
CA GLY A 68 -1.21 12.58 12.62
C GLY A 68 -2.42 13.52 12.78
N VAL A 69 -2.46 14.65 12.07
CA VAL A 69 -3.58 15.60 12.11
C VAL A 69 -4.64 15.21 11.09
N ARG A 70 -5.90 15.24 11.50
CA ARG A 70 -7.05 14.96 10.64
C ARG A 70 -7.27 16.08 9.61
N VAL A 71 -7.36 15.72 8.32
CA VAL A 71 -7.49 16.66 7.20
C VAL A 71 -8.78 16.52 6.39
N ASP A 72 -9.59 15.50 6.66
CA ASP A 72 -10.94 15.40 6.05
C ASP A 72 -11.91 16.39 6.70
N ASP A 73 -13.05 16.63 6.03
CA ASP A 73 -14.13 17.53 6.51
C ASP A 73 -15.18 16.80 7.36
N GLY A 74 -15.08 15.46 7.47
CA GLY A 74 -15.98 14.62 8.23
C GLY A 74 -17.34 14.36 7.58
N THR A 75 -17.62 14.94 6.40
CA THR A 75 -18.89 14.74 5.70
C THR A 75 -18.77 13.60 4.71
N ILE A 76 -19.47 12.50 4.98
CA ILE A 76 -19.45 11.32 4.12
C ILE A 76 -20.66 11.34 3.20
N MET A 77 -20.42 11.20 1.91
CA MET A 77 -21.40 10.99 0.88
C MET A 77 -21.36 9.56 0.39
N ILE A 78 -22.46 8.82 0.51
CA ILE A 78 -22.56 7.44 0.05
C ILE A 78 -23.36 7.43 -1.25
N SER A 79 -22.84 6.72 -2.24
CA SER A 79 -23.47 6.45 -3.52
C SER A 79 -23.23 5.01 -3.91
N ASP A 80 -24.26 4.19 -3.77
CA ASP A 80 -24.24 2.76 -4.06
C ASP A 80 -23.07 2.05 -3.31
N MET A 81 -22.07 1.54 -4.00
CA MET A 81 -20.91 0.84 -3.43
C MET A 81 -19.77 1.78 -3.00
N SER A 82 -19.93 3.09 -3.12
CA SER A 82 -18.85 4.05 -2.90
C SER A 82 -19.18 5.04 -1.79
N ALA A 83 -18.21 5.30 -0.93
CA ALA A 83 -18.23 6.36 0.06
C ALA A 83 -17.13 7.39 -0.23
N THR A 84 -17.49 8.66 -0.17
CA THR A 84 -16.59 9.78 -0.47
C THR A 84 -16.60 10.78 0.68
N VAL A 85 -15.42 11.26 1.08
CA VAL A 85 -15.22 12.33 2.06
C VAL A 85 -14.44 13.48 1.42
N GLY A 86 -14.79 14.71 1.74
CA GLY A 86 -14.03 15.90 1.34
C GLY A 86 -12.72 16.01 2.08
N VAL A 87 -11.69 16.51 1.43
CA VAL A 87 -10.36 16.71 2.00
C VAL A 87 -9.94 18.16 1.83
N ARG A 88 -9.47 18.75 2.92
CA ARG A 88 -8.89 20.11 2.88
C ARG A 88 -7.60 20.10 2.06
N PRO A 89 -7.22 21.24 1.43
CA PRO A 89 -5.97 21.32 0.68
C PRO A 89 -4.79 20.83 1.49
N LEU A 90 -4.06 19.85 0.94
CA LEU A 90 -2.90 19.25 1.60
C LEU A 90 -1.72 20.23 1.53
N VAL A 91 -1.06 20.47 2.65
CA VAL A 91 0.07 21.39 2.77
C VAL A 91 1.38 20.62 2.91
N ASP A 92 1.41 19.63 3.77
CA ASP A 92 2.63 18.91 4.11
C ASP A 92 2.90 17.78 3.12
N SER A 93 4.10 17.73 2.57
CA SER A 93 4.55 16.59 1.77
C SER A 93 4.84 15.40 2.66
N GLY A 94 4.37 14.22 2.28
CA GLY A 94 4.59 13.00 3.06
C GLY A 94 3.54 11.94 2.81
N MET A 95 3.46 10.97 3.72
CA MET A 95 2.53 9.86 3.67
C MET A 95 1.24 10.23 4.41
N TYR A 96 0.13 10.15 3.71
CA TYR A 96 -1.22 10.33 4.24
C TYR A 96 -1.84 8.97 4.46
N THR A 97 -2.56 8.81 5.58
CA THR A 97 -3.26 7.57 5.92
C THR A 97 -4.76 7.80 5.88
N VAL A 98 -5.45 6.90 5.21
CA VAL A 98 -6.91 6.84 5.17
C VAL A 98 -7.36 5.60 5.93
N ALA A 99 -8.13 5.78 6.99
CA ALA A 99 -8.82 4.71 7.71
C ALA A 99 -10.32 4.79 7.42
N TYR A 100 -10.97 3.67 7.19
CA TYR A 100 -12.39 3.62 6.91
C TYR A 100 -13.07 2.47 7.63
N SER A 101 -14.31 2.71 8.04
CA SER A 101 -15.25 1.72 8.55
C SER A 101 -16.62 2.09 8.00
N LEU A 102 -17.14 1.26 7.10
CA LEU A 102 -18.35 1.52 6.33
C LEU A 102 -19.28 0.31 6.47
N LEU A 103 -20.56 0.57 6.72
CA LEU A 103 -21.56 -0.47 6.82
C LEU A 103 -22.18 -0.74 5.45
N SER A 104 -22.22 -2.00 5.05
CA SER A 104 -22.82 -2.43 3.78
C SER A 104 -24.18 -3.08 4.00
N GLU A 105 -24.93 -3.25 2.93
CA GLU A 105 -26.17 -4.04 2.95
C GLU A 105 -25.91 -5.45 3.51
N GLY A 106 -26.82 -5.93 4.36
CA GLY A 106 -26.69 -7.22 5.05
C GLY A 106 -25.77 -7.17 6.27
N ASP A 107 -25.56 -5.99 6.85
CA ASP A 107 -24.73 -5.75 8.05
C ASP A 107 -23.28 -6.25 7.92
N VAL A 108 -22.73 -6.23 6.70
CA VAL A 108 -21.35 -6.63 6.42
C VAL A 108 -20.45 -5.42 6.41
N PRO A 109 -19.52 -5.25 7.36
CA PRO A 109 -18.64 -4.10 7.41
C PRO A 109 -17.58 -4.14 6.29
N LEU A 110 -17.26 -2.98 5.73
CA LEU A 110 -16.09 -2.73 4.90
C LEU A 110 -15.11 -1.88 5.71
N GLU A 111 -14.11 -2.52 6.29
CA GLU A 111 -13.14 -1.86 7.17
C GLU A 111 -11.72 -2.02 6.66
N GLY A 112 -10.89 -1.02 6.92
CA GLY A 112 -9.49 -1.08 6.57
C GLY A 112 -8.80 0.27 6.57
N SER A 113 -7.60 0.25 6.01
CA SER A 113 -6.82 1.46 5.80
C SER A 113 -5.95 1.34 4.56
N PHE A 114 -5.64 2.49 3.96
CA PHE A 114 -4.64 2.60 2.90
C PHE A 114 -3.87 3.90 3.03
N THR A 115 -2.79 4.01 2.29
CA THR A 115 -1.96 5.22 2.29
C THR A 115 -1.76 5.73 0.87
N PHE A 116 -1.51 7.04 0.75
CA PHE A 116 -1.00 7.66 -0.47
C PHE A 116 0.06 8.70 -0.08
N LYS A 117 0.97 8.99 -0.99
CA LYS A 117 2.00 10.00 -0.78
C LYS A 117 1.62 11.29 -1.49
N TYR A 118 1.66 12.41 -0.77
CA TYR A 118 1.56 13.73 -1.38
C TYR A 118 2.94 14.38 -1.45
N GLN A 119 3.26 14.95 -2.61
CA GLN A 119 4.47 15.72 -2.84
C GLN A 119 4.04 17.08 -3.36
N SER A 120 4.11 18.10 -2.48
CA SER A 120 3.85 19.47 -2.90
C SER A 120 4.75 19.83 -4.08
N PRO A 121 4.23 20.46 -5.14
CA PRO A 121 5.06 20.96 -6.22
C PRO A 121 6.11 21.89 -5.65
N SER A 122 7.40 21.60 -5.89
CA SER A 122 8.45 22.55 -5.57
C SER A 122 8.21 23.79 -6.46
N VAL A 123 7.85 24.91 -5.87
CA VAL A 123 7.93 26.20 -6.55
C VAL A 123 9.40 26.40 -6.90
N ILE A 124 9.75 26.18 -8.15
CA ILE A 124 11.03 26.63 -8.66
C ILE A 124 10.93 28.14 -8.56
N SER A 125 11.53 28.70 -7.50
CA SER A 125 11.74 30.14 -7.41
C SER A 125 12.55 30.49 -8.64
N THR A 126 11.92 31.13 -9.61
CA THR A 126 12.62 31.71 -10.74
C THR A 126 13.54 32.78 -10.15
N ALA A 127 14.75 32.37 -9.83
CA ALA A 127 15.80 33.28 -9.47
C ALA A 127 15.97 34.26 -10.64
N ASN A 128 15.77 35.53 -10.31
CA ASN A 128 16.05 36.69 -11.13
C ASN A 128 17.30 36.44 -11.98
N PRO A 129 17.27 36.64 -13.30
CA PRO A 129 18.46 36.44 -14.14
C PRO A 129 19.45 37.54 -13.90
N ASN A 130 20.36 37.35 -12.92
CA ASN A 130 21.59 38.05 -12.85
C ASN A 130 22.65 37.18 -13.57
N PRO A 131 23.26 37.62 -14.68
CA PRO A 131 24.23 36.81 -15.40
C PRO A 131 25.56 36.79 -14.62
N GLU A 132 25.81 35.74 -13.88
CA GLU A 132 27.11 35.43 -13.31
C GLU A 132 27.68 34.17 -13.98
N PRO A 133 28.98 34.07 -14.23
CA PRO A 133 29.54 33.24 -15.28
C PRO A 133 29.44 31.74 -15.00
N THR A 134 29.06 31.06 -16.05
CA THR A 134 29.05 29.62 -16.25
C THR A 134 30.20 28.88 -15.55
N GLN A 135 29.90 28.23 -14.43
CA GLN A 135 30.69 27.08 -14.00
C GLN A 135 30.01 25.83 -14.49
N SER A 136 30.65 25.15 -15.43
CA SER A 136 30.29 23.83 -15.89
C SER A 136 30.18 22.85 -14.69
N GLN A 137 29.00 22.56 -14.25
CA GLN A 137 28.78 21.43 -13.34
C GLN A 137 28.83 20.14 -14.14
N THR A 138 29.94 19.45 -14.05
CA THR A 138 30.07 18.04 -14.45
C THR A 138 29.02 17.20 -13.71
N PRO A 139 28.20 16.38 -14.39
CA PRO A 139 27.29 15.51 -13.70
C PRO A 139 28.07 14.49 -12.89
N ALA A 140 27.96 14.55 -11.58
CA ALA A 140 28.48 13.52 -10.68
C ALA A 140 27.64 12.26 -10.84
N SER A 141 28.03 11.40 -11.76
CA SER A 141 27.50 10.05 -11.88
C SER A 141 28.10 9.19 -10.76
N SER A 142 27.43 9.11 -9.64
CA SER A 142 27.79 8.15 -8.58
C SER A 142 27.20 6.75 -8.85
N SER A 143 27.54 6.18 -10.01
CA SER A 143 27.20 4.77 -10.31
C SER A 143 28.26 3.78 -9.84
N TRP A 144 29.30 4.25 -9.12
CA TRP A 144 30.45 3.42 -8.75
C TRP A 144 30.06 2.30 -7.77
N GLY A 145 29.19 2.59 -6.81
CA GLY A 145 28.77 1.59 -5.82
C GLY A 145 27.98 0.43 -6.42
N THR A 146 27.08 0.73 -7.36
CA THR A 146 26.25 -0.30 -8.01
C THR A 146 27.06 -1.19 -8.95
N ASN A 147 28.00 -0.60 -9.69
CA ASN A 147 28.84 -1.37 -10.61
C ASN A 147 29.82 -2.29 -9.87
N VAL A 148 30.41 -1.83 -8.76
CA VAL A 148 31.30 -2.65 -7.92
C VAL A 148 30.55 -3.82 -7.30
N PHE A 149 29.33 -3.61 -6.83
CA PHE A 149 28.49 -4.68 -6.26
C PHE A 149 28.15 -5.76 -7.30
N VAL A 150 27.78 -5.37 -8.52
CA VAL A 150 27.48 -6.31 -9.61
C VAL A 150 28.72 -7.11 -10.02
N ILE A 151 29.90 -6.48 -10.08
CA ILE A 151 31.16 -7.17 -10.40
C ILE A 151 31.51 -8.20 -9.33
N ILE A 152 31.37 -7.86 -8.05
CA ILE A 152 31.63 -8.80 -6.92
C ILE A 152 30.67 -10.00 -7.01
N LEU A 153 29.41 -9.78 -7.32
CA LEU A 153 28.39 -10.83 -7.43
C LEU A 153 28.68 -11.78 -8.61
N LEU A 154 29.11 -11.25 -9.75
CA LEU A 154 29.53 -12.02 -10.92
C LEU A 154 30.81 -12.84 -10.64
N CYS A 155 31.79 -12.26 -9.95
CA CYS A 155 33.00 -12.99 -9.54
C CYS A 155 32.68 -14.14 -8.58
N ALA A 156 31.78 -13.92 -7.62
CA ALA A 156 31.35 -14.96 -6.69
C ALA A 156 30.64 -16.12 -7.41
N ALA A 157 29.76 -15.81 -8.34
CA ALA A 157 29.07 -16.84 -9.16
C ALA A 157 30.06 -17.64 -10.01
N PHE A 158 31.06 -16.97 -10.59
CA PHE A 158 32.10 -17.63 -11.37
C PHE A 158 32.96 -18.56 -10.54
N LEU A 159 33.34 -18.15 -9.32
CA LEU A 159 34.12 -19.01 -8.40
C LEU A 159 33.34 -20.26 -7.97
N VAL A 160 32.04 -20.13 -7.73
CA VAL A 160 31.18 -21.27 -7.40
C VAL A 160 31.09 -22.26 -8.56
N THR A 161 30.92 -21.78 -9.80
CA THR A 161 30.84 -22.65 -10.99
C THR A 161 32.17 -23.37 -11.27
N VAL A 162 33.29 -22.67 -11.12
CA VAL A 162 34.62 -23.28 -11.27
C VAL A 162 34.86 -24.31 -10.15
N GLY A 163 34.51 -23.97 -8.91
CA GLY A 163 34.67 -24.90 -7.77
C GLY A 163 33.85 -26.18 -7.94
N LEU A 164 32.60 -26.06 -8.37
CA LEU A 164 31.74 -27.21 -8.68
C LEU A 164 32.29 -28.06 -9.84
N SER A 165 32.82 -27.42 -10.87
CA SER A 165 33.41 -28.10 -12.02
C SER A 165 34.67 -28.93 -11.61
N LEU A 166 35.54 -28.32 -10.80
CA LEU A 166 36.72 -29.00 -10.30
C LEU A 166 36.36 -30.14 -9.33
N TYR A 167 35.37 -29.94 -8.47
CA TYR A 167 34.84 -30.94 -7.59
C TYR A 167 34.26 -32.15 -8.35
N ALA A 168 33.43 -31.87 -9.35
CA ALA A 168 32.90 -32.91 -10.21
C ALA A 168 33.99 -33.70 -10.94
N ARG A 169 35.02 -33.01 -11.44
CA ARG A 169 36.15 -33.63 -12.14
C ARG A 169 36.94 -34.56 -11.20
N LYS A 170 37.12 -34.18 -9.91
CA LYS A 170 37.77 -35.01 -8.92
C LYS A 170 36.93 -36.27 -8.60
N LEU A 171 35.61 -36.12 -8.48
CA LEU A 171 34.72 -37.26 -8.21
C LEU A 171 34.66 -38.27 -9.33
N PHE A 172 34.85 -37.84 -10.60
CA PHE A 172 34.86 -38.73 -11.76
C PHE A 172 36.24 -39.24 -12.15
N ALA A 173 37.33 -38.66 -11.58
CA ALA A 173 38.70 -39.16 -11.81
C ALA A 173 39.12 -40.29 -10.85
N ASP A 174 38.43 -40.43 -9.72
CA ASP A 174 38.66 -41.48 -8.71
C ASP A 174 37.76 -42.72 -8.93
N ARG A 175 37.13 -42.86 -10.09
CA ARG A 175 36.42 -44.07 -10.53
C ARG A 175 37.12 -44.65 -11.72
#